data_d3ea4055bed83cc5f7114b91550aa22b
#
_entry.id   d3ea4055bed83cc5f7114b91550aa22b
#
_cell.length_a   1.000
_cell.length_b   1.000
_cell.length_c   1.000
_cell.angle_alpha   90.00
_cell.angle_beta   90.00
_cell.angle_gamma   90.00
#
_symmetry.space_group_name_H-M   'P 1'
#
loop_
_entity.id
_entity.type
_entity.pdbx_description
1 polymer ?
#
loop_
_entity_poly.entity_id
_entity_poly.type
_entity_poly.pdbx_seq_one_letter_code
_entity_poly.pdbx_strand_id
1 'polypeptide(L)'
;MYEEGKIRAIGVCNFYPDRLADLCANMKVTPAVNQVELHPFFAQTGALAFMKEAGVQPEAWGPMAEGKHGIFTHSVLAKIGAKYGKTAAQVALRWNTQRGVVIIPKSTHKGRMEENLNIWVRHCLYGRKERK
;
A
#
# COMPACT_ATOMS: atom_id res chain seq x y z
N MET A 1 6.29 3.85 -26.96
CA MET A 1 5.25 4.64 -26.25
C MET A 1 5.83 5.48 -25.11
N TYR A 2 6.63 4.92 -24.19
CA TYR A 2 7.32 5.70 -23.16
C TYR A 2 8.38 6.60 -23.79
N GLU A 3 9.29 6.05 -24.59
CA GLU A 3 10.34 6.80 -25.32
C GLU A 3 9.77 7.85 -26.31
N GLU A 4 8.54 7.65 -26.78
CA GLU A 4 7.82 8.59 -27.63
C GLU A 4 7.06 9.67 -26.84
N GLY A 5 7.16 9.66 -25.51
CA GLY A 5 6.47 10.61 -24.62
C GLY A 5 4.95 10.47 -24.54
N LYS A 6 4.37 9.38 -25.07
CA LYS A 6 2.92 9.13 -25.05
C LYS A 6 2.41 8.73 -23.65
N ILE A 7 3.27 8.13 -22.83
CA ILE A 7 3.00 7.80 -21.43
C ILE A 7 4.15 8.30 -20.56
N ARG A 8 3.84 8.72 -19.33
CA ARG A 8 4.82 9.31 -18.42
C ARG A 8 5.56 8.28 -17.56
N ALA A 9 4.94 7.14 -17.32
CA ALA A 9 5.51 6.06 -16.52
C ALA A 9 4.95 4.71 -16.98
N ILE A 10 5.71 3.66 -16.75
CA ILE A 10 5.27 2.28 -16.94
C ILE A 10 5.25 1.58 -15.58
N GLY A 11 4.39 0.59 -15.42
CA GLY A 11 4.28 -0.22 -14.22
C GLY A 11 4.02 -1.66 -14.57
N VAL A 12 4.13 -2.51 -13.55
CA VAL A 12 3.87 -3.94 -13.64
C VAL A 12 2.92 -4.37 -12.53
N CYS A 13 2.37 -5.57 -12.64
CA CYS A 13 1.50 -6.16 -11.64
C CYS A 13 1.94 -7.60 -11.34
N ASN A 14 1.98 -7.96 -10.05
CA ASN A 14 2.38 -9.29 -9.58
C ASN A 14 3.77 -9.75 -10.04
N PHE A 15 4.71 -8.82 -10.16
CA PHE A 15 6.12 -9.14 -10.36
C PHE A 15 6.77 -9.33 -8.99
N TYR A 16 6.99 -10.58 -8.62
CA TYR A 16 7.71 -10.92 -7.40
C TYR A 16 9.21 -10.72 -7.58
N PRO A 17 10.04 -10.73 -6.50
CA PRO A 17 11.43 -10.25 -6.56
C PRO A 17 12.27 -10.85 -7.68
N ASP A 18 12.13 -12.13 -7.97
CA ASP A 18 12.86 -12.82 -9.04
C ASP A 18 12.55 -12.24 -10.43
N ARG A 19 11.25 -12.11 -10.75
CA ARG A 19 10.78 -11.54 -12.01
C ARG A 19 11.05 -10.04 -12.12
N LEU A 20 10.91 -9.33 -11.02
CA LEU A 20 11.17 -7.89 -11.00
C LEU A 20 12.66 -7.61 -11.18
N ALA A 21 13.55 -8.41 -10.56
CA ALA A 21 14.98 -8.31 -10.73
C ALA A 21 15.40 -8.57 -12.19
N ASP A 22 14.89 -9.65 -12.79
CA ASP A 22 15.13 -9.98 -14.19
C ASP A 22 14.69 -8.85 -15.12
N LEU A 23 13.48 -8.32 -14.90
CA LEU A 23 12.96 -7.20 -15.68
C LEU A 23 13.85 -5.96 -15.55
N CYS A 24 14.21 -5.57 -14.33
CA CYS A 24 15.07 -4.39 -14.09
C CYS A 24 16.48 -4.55 -14.68
N ALA A 25 17.01 -5.76 -14.70
CA ALA A 25 18.34 -6.04 -15.27
C ALA A 25 18.36 -6.00 -16.81
N ASN A 26 17.26 -6.35 -17.46
CA ASN A 26 17.19 -6.53 -18.91
C ASN A 26 16.49 -5.38 -19.65
N MET A 27 15.78 -4.49 -18.94
CA MET A 27 15.05 -3.38 -19.55
C MET A 27 15.74 -2.04 -19.32
N LYS A 28 15.69 -1.16 -20.32
CA LYS A 28 16.24 0.20 -20.22
C LYS A 28 15.52 1.09 -19.22
N VAL A 29 14.24 0.81 -18.98
CA VAL A 29 13.38 1.62 -18.12
C VAL A 29 12.85 0.76 -16.98
N THR A 30 13.24 1.09 -15.76
CA THR A 30 12.71 0.46 -14.55
C THR A 30 11.23 0.81 -14.40
N PRO A 31 10.35 -0.15 -14.06
CA PRO A 31 8.95 0.14 -13.76
C PRO A 31 8.82 1.13 -12.60
N ALA A 32 7.98 2.12 -12.75
CA ALA A 32 7.72 3.10 -11.68
C ALA A 32 6.89 2.48 -10.53
N VAL A 33 6.02 1.54 -10.84
CA VAL A 33 5.09 0.91 -9.89
C VAL A 33 5.06 -0.59 -10.12
N ASN A 34 4.97 -1.35 -9.02
CA ASN A 34 4.57 -2.75 -9.05
C ASN A 34 3.38 -2.96 -8.12
N GLN A 35 2.23 -3.33 -8.70
CA GLN A 35 1.01 -3.59 -7.97
C GLN A 35 0.95 -5.07 -7.58
N VAL A 36 0.91 -5.36 -6.28
CA VAL A 36 0.91 -6.73 -5.74
C VAL A 36 -0.19 -6.90 -4.69
N GLU A 37 -0.59 -8.14 -4.42
CA GLU A 37 -1.44 -8.42 -3.26
C GLU A 37 -0.70 -8.03 -1.99
N LEU A 38 -1.33 -7.15 -1.17
CA LEU A 38 -0.69 -6.70 0.04
C LEU A 38 -1.71 -6.21 1.07
N HIS A 39 -1.74 -6.87 2.21
CA HIS A 39 -2.64 -6.59 3.34
C HIS A 39 -2.03 -7.16 4.63
N PRO A 40 -2.59 -6.90 5.84
CA PRO A 40 -2.03 -7.37 7.11
C PRO A 40 -1.78 -8.87 7.22
N PHE A 41 -2.53 -9.70 6.48
CA PHE A 41 -2.34 -11.16 6.46
C PHE A 41 -1.39 -11.63 5.37
N PHE A 42 -0.98 -10.75 4.46
CA PHE A 42 0.01 -11.02 3.43
C PHE A 42 0.95 -9.83 3.27
N ALA A 43 1.90 -9.74 4.18
CA ALA A 43 2.70 -8.54 4.43
C ALA A 43 3.79 -8.25 3.38
N GLN A 44 4.18 -9.22 2.55
CA GLN A 44 5.15 -9.07 1.45
C GLN A 44 6.47 -8.38 1.85
N THR A 45 6.97 -8.61 3.08
CA THR A 45 8.09 -7.86 3.63
C THR A 45 9.35 -7.91 2.77
N GLY A 46 9.71 -9.10 2.26
CA GLY A 46 10.86 -9.26 1.36
C GLY A 46 10.66 -8.56 0.02
N ALA A 47 9.47 -8.68 -0.57
CA ALA A 47 9.14 -8.01 -1.83
C ALA A 47 9.15 -6.49 -1.69
N LEU A 48 8.64 -5.95 -0.58
CA LEU A 48 8.68 -4.50 -0.31
C LEU A 48 10.12 -3.99 -0.15
N ALA A 49 10.98 -4.74 0.55
CA ALA A 49 12.38 -4.39 0.71
C ALA A 49 13.07 -4.32 -0.65
N PHE A 50 12.87 -5.33 -1.50
CA PHE A 50 13.43 -5.37 -2.85
C PHE A 50 12.89 -4.24 -3.73
N MET A 51 11.58 -3.99 -3.76
CA MET A 51 10.99 -2.88 -4.52
C MET A 51 11.57 -1.53 -4.11
N LYS A 52 11.76 -1.32 -2.79
CA LYS A 52 12.37 -0.09 -2.28
C LYS A 52 13.82 0.07 -2.76
N GLU A 53 14.61 -1.00 -2.74
CA GLU A 53 16.00 -1.00 -3.22
C GLU A 53 16.06 -0.75 -4.73
N ALA A 54 15.14 -1.35 -5.50
CA ALA A 54 15.05 -1.18 -6.95
C ALA A 54 14.44 0.18 -7.37
N GLY A 55 13.98 1.02 -6.43
CA GLY A 55 13.32 2.30 -6.74
C GLY A 55 11.92 2.14 -7.34
N VAL A 56 11.27 1.00 -7.11
CA VAL A 56 9.92 0.68 -7.62
C VAL A 56 8.89 0.93 -6.53
N GLN A 57 7.89 1.76 -6.80
CA GLN A 57 6.82 2.07 -5.85
C GLN A 57 5.88 0.87 -5.69
N PRO A 58 5.73 0.32 -4.48
CA PRO A 58 4.71 -0.71 -4.23
C PRO A 58 3.31 -0.10 -4.18
N GLU A 59 2.37 -0.78 -4.81
CA GLU A 59 0.94 -0.51 -4.75
C GLU A 59 0.20 -1.80 -4.36
N ALA A 60 -0.76 -1.68 -3.43
CA ALA A 60 -1.52 -2.82 -2.95
C ALA A 60 -2.82 -2.99 -3.72
N TRP A 61 -2.99 -4.13 -4.42
CA TRP A 61 -4.34 -4.61 -4.67
C TRP A 61 -4.81 -5.46 -3.48
N GLY A 62 -6.12 -5.50 -3.26
CA GLY A 62 -6.70 -6.18 -2.10
C GLY A 62 -6.23 -5.64 -0.74
N PRO A 63 -6.08 -4.31 -0.51
CA PRO A 63 -5.50 -3.77 0.73
C PRO A 63 -6.32 -4.10 1.98
N MET A 64 -7.55 -4.57 1.79
CA MET A 64 -8.44 -5.12 2.82
C MET A 64 -8.72 -6.61 2.61
N ALA A 65 -7.76 -7.39 2.06
CA ALA A 65 -7.83 -8.83 1.82
C ALA A 65 -9.13 -9.25 1.07
N GLU A 66 -9.67 -8.41 0.19
CA GLU A 66 -10.95 -8.60 -0.49
C GLU A 66 -12.13 -8.92 0.45
N GLY A 67 -12.05 -8.48 1.72
CA GLY A 67 -13.04 -8.80 2.76
C GLY A 67 -12.90 -10.19 3.36
N LYS A 68 -11.90 -10.96 2.95
CA LYS A 68 -11.61 -12.32 3.46
C LYS A 68 -10.92 -12.28 4.84
N HIS A 69 -10.71 -13.44 5.43
CA HIS A 69 -10.00 -13.65 6.70
C HIS A 69 -10.59 -12.86 7.89
N GLY A 70 -11.87 -12.46 7.81
CA GLY A 70 -12.51 -11.68 8.86
C GLY A 70 -11.88 -10.31 9.12
N ILE A 71 -11.23 -9.70 8.12
CA ILE A 71 -10.43 -8.48 8.27
C ILE A 71 -11.21 -7.34 8.95
N PHE A 72 -12.50 -7.21 8.67
CA PHE A 72 -13.34 -6.14 9.22
C PHE A 72 -13.69 -6.33 10.71
N THR A 73 -13.56 -7.56 11.21
CA THR A 73 -13.87 -7.92 12.60
C THR A 73 -12.66 -8.49 13.35
N HIS A 74 -11.49 -8.46 12.73
CA HIS A 74 -10.27 -9.04 13.30
C HIS A 74 -9.91 -8.35 14.62
N SER A 75 -9.81 -9.11 15.70
CA SER A 75 -9.70 -8.60 17.07
C SER A 75 -8.50 -7.67 17.28
N VAL A 76 -7.34 -7.97 16.68
CA VAL A 76 -6.13 -7.13 16.78
C VAL A 76 -6.34 -5.80 16.06
N LEU A 77 -6.88 -5.82 14.83
CA LEU A 77 -7.14 -4.59 14.07
C LEU A 77 -8.21 -3.73 14.75
N ALA A 78 -9.28 -4.35 15.26
CA ALA A 78 -10.33 -3.66 16.01
C ALA A 78 -9.78 -3.03 17.31
N LYS A 79 -8.95 -3.76 18.06
CA LYS A 79 -8.29 -3.26 19.29
C LYS A 79 -7.36 -2.07 19.00
N ILE A 80 -6.63 -2.11 17.92
CA ILE A 80 -5.80 -0.98 17.48
C ILE A 80 -6.69 0.20 17.08
N GLY A 81 -7.70 -0.05 16.25
CA GLY A 81 -8.63 0.97 15.78
C GLY A 81 -9.34 1.70 16.91
N ALA A 82 -9.80 0.97 17.92
CA ALA A 82 -10.49 1.54 19.09
C ALA A 82 -9.67 2.64 19.81
N LYS A 83 -8.34 2.52 19.82
CA LYS A 83 -7.45 3.53 20.41
C LYS A 83 -7.47 4.88 19.67
N TYR A 84 -7.86 4.88 18.41
CA TYR A 84 -7.82 6.03 17.52
C TYR A 84 -9.20 6.42 16.97
N GLY A 85 -10.27 5.79 17.44
CA GLY A 85 -11.62 5.97 16.90
C GLY A 85 -11.73 5.54 15.43
N LYS A 86 -11.03 4.47 15.05
CA LYS A 86 -10.95 3.94 13.68
C LYS A 86 -11.46 2.51 13.60
N THR A 87 -11.98 2.14 12.45
CA THR A 87 -12.38 0.74 12.16
C THR A 87 -11.20 -0.14 11.84
N ALA A 88 -11.40 -1.45 11.87
CA ALA A 88 -10.39 -2.43 11.45
C ALA A 88 -9.98 -2.22 9.97
N ALA A 89 -10.92 -1.84 9.10
CA ALA A 89 -10.65 -1.49 7.70
C ALA A 89 -9.69 -0.29 7.60
N GLN A 90 -9.97 0.77 8.33
CA GLN A 90 -9.10 1.97 8.37
C GLN A 90 -7.70 1.64 8.91
N VAL A 91 -7.59 0.75 9.90
CA VAL A 91 -6.29 0.28 10.42
C VAL A 91 -5.52 -0.48 9.35
N ALA A 92 -6.17 -1.37 8.60
CA ALA A 92 -5.53 -2.13 7.53
C ALA A 92 -5.02 -1.21 6.40
N LEU A 93 -5.82 -0.22 6.00
CA LEU A 93 -5.41 0.78 5.02
C LEU A 93 -4.25 1.65 5.53
N ARG A 94 -4.33 2.11 6.78
CA ARG A 94 -3.27 2.91 7.40
C ARG A 94 -1.97 2.13 7.55
N TRP A 95 -2.04 0.85 7.91
CA TRP A 95 -0.88 -0.03 8.00
C TRP A 95 -0.11 -0.12 6.67
N ASN A 96 -0.81 -0.21 5.54
CA ASN A 96 -0.19 -0.17 4.22
C ASN A 96 0.52 1.17 3.96
N THR A 97 -0.17 2.29 4.17
CA THR A 97 0.40 3.62 3.90
C THR A 97 1.61 3.95 4.78
N GLN A 98 1.63 3.49 6.03
CA GLN A 98 2.79 3.65 6.92
C GLN A 98 4.02 2.86 6.46
N ARG A 99 3.83 1.85 5.63
CA ARG A 99 4.90 1.06 5.01
C ARG A 99 5.35 1.61 3.65
N GLY A 100 4.84 2.78 3.25
CA GLY A 100 5.15 3.40 1.96
C GLY A 100 4.42 2.75 0.78
N VAL A 101 3.32 2.04 1.04
CA VAL A 101 2.52 1.35 0.01
C VAL A 101 1.35 2.23 -0.41
N VAL A 102 1.19 2.43 -1.70
CA VAL A 102 0.00 3.06 -2.28
C VAL A 102 -1.19 2.10 -2.17
N ILE A 103 -2.36 2.62 -1.83
CA ILE A 103 -3.59 1.84 -1.70
C ILE A 103 -4.67 2.38 -2.63
N ILE A 104 -5.47 1.47 -3.20
CA ILE A 104 -6.57 1.78 -4.11
C ILE A 104 -7.87 1.11 -3.63
N PRO A 105 -8.40 1.47 -2.43
CA PRO A 105 -9.59 0.84 -1.90
C PRO A 105 -10.82 1.21 -2.71
N LYS A 106 -11.51 0.21 -3.26
CA LYS A 106 -12.73 0.38 -4.06
C LYS A 106 -13.96 0.36 -3.18
N SER A 107 -14.88 1.30 -3.40
CA SER A 107 -16.24 1.23 -2.88
C SER A 107 -17.23 1.94 -3.81
N THR A 108 -18.48 1.50 -3.79
CA THR A 108 -19.62 2.17 -4.42
C THR A 108 -20.51 2.88 -3.40
N HIS A 109 -20.22 2.71 -2.10
CA HIS A 109 -20.99 3.33 -1.01
C HIS A 109 -20.26 4.59 -0.53
N LYS A 110 -20.94 5.74 -0.55
CA LYS A 110 -20.40 7.03 -0.13
C LYS A 110 -19.76 6.98 1.27
N GLY A 111 -20.46 6.43 2.25
CA GLY A 111 -19.93 6.32 3.63
C GLY A 111 -18.62 5.52 3.72
N ARG A 112 -18.47 4.45 2.94
CA ARG A 112 -17.22 3.67 2.89
C ARG A 112 -16.10 4.42 2.17
N MET A 113 -16.43 5.24 1.16
CA MET A 113 -15.42 6.09 0.50
C MET A 113 -14.89 7.14 1.47
N GLU A 114 -15.76 7.78 2.24
CA GLU A 114 -15.39 8.73 3.30
C GLU A 114 -14.56 8.04 4.40
N GLU A 115 -14.97 6.83 4.83
CA GLU A 115 -14.23 6.01 5.79
C GLU A 115 -12.81 5.67 5.27
N ASN A 116 -12.71 5.19 4.03
CA ASN A 116 -11.42 4.85 3.40
C ASN A 116 -10.47 6.04 3.28
N LEU A 117 -10.98 7.24 3.09
CA LEU A 117 -10.20 8.46 3.05
C LEU A 117 -9.75 8.91 4.46
N ASN A 118 -10.58 8.67 5.48
CA ASN A 118 -10.35 9.10 6.86
C ASN A 118 -9.46 8.14 7.66
N ILE A 119 -8.31 7.76 7.11
CA ILE A 119 -7.33 6.86 7.75
C ILE A 119 -6.26 7.59 8.57
N TRP A 120 -6.24 8.92 8.51
CA TRP A 120 -5.25 9.75 9.18
C TRP A 120 -5.67 10.09 10.61
N VAL A 121 -4.71 10.07 11.53
CA VAL A 121 -4.87 10.56 12.90
C VAL A 121 -3.93 11.73 13.12
N ARG A 122 -4.42 12.80 13.70
CA ARG A 122 -3.67 14.08 13.84
C ARG A 122 -2.34 13.93 14.60
N HIS A 123 -2.18 12.92 15.45
CA HIS A 123 -0.98 12.73 16.28
C HIS A 123 0.10 11.81 15.70
N CYS A 124 -0.10 11.22 14.51
CA CYS A 124 0.89 10.33 13.87
C CYS A 124 1.62 10.96 12.68
N LEU A 125 1.49 12.25 12.47
CA LEU A 125 2.26 12.97 11.47
C LEU A 125 3.54 13.50 12.12
N TYR A 126 4.65 12.79 11.93
CA TYR A 126 6.02 13.22 12.18
C TYR A 126 6.26 13.89 13.56
N GLY A 127 7.08 13.25 14.37
CA GLY A 127 7.78 13.94 15.44
C GLY A 127 8.57 15.10 14.85
N ARG A 128 7.95 16.26 14.75
CA ARG A 128 8.68 17.52 14.66
C ARG A 128 9.43 17.65 15.98
N LYS A 129 10.72 17.31 15.99
CA LYS A 129 11.61 17.83 17.01
C LYS A 129 11.53 19.34 16.89
N GLU A 130 10.81 19.97 17.80
CA GLU A 130 10.96 21.40 18.04
C GLU A 130 12.44 21.63 18.38
N ARG A 131 13.17 22.24 17.47
CA ARG A 131 14.49 22.80 17.80
C ARG A 131 14.22 24.02 18.66
N LYS A 132 14.59 23.93 19.93
CA LYS A 132 14.81 25.09 20.79
C LYS A 132 16.02 25.86 20.30
#